data_4e1245115590fed41a9ce4383ad7cb72
#
_entry.id   4e1245115590fed41a9ce4383ad7cb72
#
_cell.length_a   1.000
_cell.length_b   1.000
_cell.length_c   1.000
_cell.angle_alpha   90.00
_cell.angle_beta   90.00
_cell.angle_gamma   90.00
#
_symmetry.space_group_name_H-M   'P 1'
#
loop_
_entity.id
_entity.type
_entity.pdbx_description
1 polymer ?
#
loop_
_entity_poly.entity_id
_entity_poly.type
_entity_poly.pdbx_seq_one_letter_code
_entity_poly.pdbx_strand_id
1 'polypeptide(L)'
;IWIGPPPAAIKSLGDKVQARHIAAKVGAPLVPGTKDPVNDASEVVDFANKYGLPIAIKAAFGGGGRGLKVARNQEEIVELYESAVREATAAFGRGECFVERYLDRPRHVETQVLADTHGNVIVVSTRDCSLQRRHQKLVEEAPAPFLSQSQIDELYRSSKEIIRTAGYVGAGTCEFLVGVDGTISFLE
;
A
#
# COMPACT_ATOMS: atom_id res chain seq x y z
N ILE A 1 -2.73 28.57 13.27
CA ILE A 1 -2.56 27.17 13.75
C ILE A 1 -2.81 26.24 12.55
N TRP A 2 -1.85 25.37 12.27
CA TRP A 2 -1.98 24.34 11.26
C TRP A 2 -2.80 23.17 11.83
N ILE A 3 -3.87 22.79 11.12
CA ILE A 3 -4.70 21.63 11.46
C ILE A 3 -4.39 20.54 10.45
N GLY A 4 -3.48 19.63 10.80
CA GLY A 4 -3.03 18.56 9.92
C GLY A 4 -1.66 18.01 10.33
N PRO A 5 -1.16 16.97 9.64
CA PRO A 5 0.12 16.36 9.95
C PRO A 5 1.29 17.29 9.61
N PRO A 6 2.44 17.10 10.27
CA PRO A 6 3.67 17.84 9.95
C PRO A 6 4.13 17.57 8.51
N PRO A 7 4.80 18.52 7.84
CA PRO A 7 5.28 18.34 6.46
C PRO A 7 6.17 17.11 6.29
N ALA A 8 6.98 16.77 7.30
CA ALA A 8 7.83 15.58 7.28
C ALA A 8 7.00 14.27 7.22
N ALA A 9 5.90 14.19 7.97
CA ALA A 9 5.00 13.04 7.95
C ALA A 9 4.27 12.93 6.60
N ILE A 10 3.80 14.06 6.04
CA ILE A 10 3.18 14.09 4.71
C ILE A 10 4.18 13.58 3.66
N LYS A 11 5.42 14.05 3.69
CA LYS A 11 6.45 13.64 2.74
C LYS A 11 6.77 12.15 2.85
N SER A 12 6.97 11.64 4.07
CA SER A 12 7.38 10.25 4.29
C SER A 12 6.27 9.23 4.00
N LEU A 13 5.02 9.57 4.32
CA LEU A 13 3.89 8.68 4.08
C LEU A 13 3.27 8.85 2.68
N GLY A 14 3.46 10.02 2.04
CA GLY A 14 3.05 10.25 0.66
C GLY A 14 3.94 9.59 -0.39
N ASP A 15 5.15 9.17 0.00
CA ASP A 15 6.06 8.37 -0.83
C ASP A 15 5.83 6.89 -0.53
N LYS A 16 5.35 6.14 -1.51
CA LYS A 16 4.98 4.71 -1.33
C LYS A 16 6.15 3.83 -0.90
N VAL A 17 7.36 4.13 -1.36
CA VAL A 17 8.56 3.37 -0.97
C VAL A 17 8.91 3.67 0.49
N GLN A 18 8.90 4.95 0.87
CA GLN A 18 9.17 5.35 2.26
C GLN A 18 8.09 4.83 3.21
N ALA A 19 6.82 4.90 2.83
CA ALA A 19 5.72 4.36 3.64
C ALA A 19 5.89 2.85 3.88
N ARG A 20 6.27 2.08 2.85
CA ARG A 20 6.59 0.65 2.99
C ARG A 20 7.81 0.40 3.89
N HIS A 21 8.85 1.24 3.79
CA HIS A 21 10.01 1.13 4.70
C HIS A 21 9.62 1.38 6.16
N ILE A 22 8.77 2.36 6.43
CA ILE A 22 8.23 2.62 7.78
C ILE A 22 7.43 1.40 8.25
N ALA A 23 6.52 0.88 7.42
CA ALA A 23 5.71 -0.30 7.74
C ALA A 23 6.60 -1.52 8.02
N ALA A 24 7.60 -1.79 7.19
CA ALA A 24 8.55 -2.89 7.41
C ALA A 24 9.34 -2.73 8.73
N LYS A 25 9.79 -1.51 9.04
CA LYS A 25 10.54 -1.20 10.27
C LYS A 25 9.74 -1.52 11.54
N VAL A 26 8.43 -1.30 11.52
CA VAL A 26 7.56 -1.57 12.66
C VAL A 26 6.95 -2.98 12.64
N GLY A 27 7.37 -3.82 11.69
CA GLY A 27 6.86 -5.18 11.53
C GLY A 27 5.38 -5.22 11.12
N ALA A 28 4.88 -4.21 10.41
CA ALA A 28 3.55 -4.27 9.81
C ALA A 28 3.55 -5.28 8.66
N PRO A 29 2.44 -6.03 8.48
CA PRO A 29 2.36 -7.03 7.43
C PRO A 29 2.46 -6.38 6.04
N LEU A 30 3.30 -6.96 5.21
CA LEU A 30 3.54 -6.55 3.83
C LEU A 30 3.59 -7.78 2.95
N VAL A 31 2.93 -7.73 1.80
CA VAL A 31 3.23 -8.73 0.76
C VAL A 31 4.68 -8.57 0.29
N PRO A 32 5.33 -9.65 -0.14
CA PRO A 32 6.66 -9.54 -0.75
C PRO A 32 6.70 -8.45 -1.81
N GLY A 33 7.74 -7.64 -1.81
CA GLY A 33 7.95 -6.56 -2.76
C GLY A 33 9.41 -6.18 -2.84
N THR A 34 9.81 -5.50 -3.91
CA THR A 34 11.15 -4.95 -4.06
C THR A 34 11.33 -3.78 -3.10
N LYS A 35 12.53 -3.64 -2.55
CA LYS A 35 12.86 -2.53 -1.63
C LYS A 35 13.07 -1.23 -2.40
N ASP A 36 13.68 -1.36 -3.57
CA ASP A 36 14.04 -0.27 -4.46
C ASP A 36 13.37 -0.48 -5.81
N PRO A 37 13.27 0.56 -6.65
CA PRO A 37 12.83 0.39 -8.02
C PRO A 37 13.67 -0.63 -8.77
N VAL A 38 13.03 -1.43 -9.61
CA VAL A 38 13.74 -2.39 -10.47
C VAL A 38 14.41 -1.68 -11.65
N ASN A 39 15.57 -2.17 -12.05
CA ASN A 39 16.36 -1.56 -13.12
C ASN A 39 15.89 -2.01 -14.51
N ASP A 40 15.43 -3.26 -14.61
CA ASP A 40 15.02 -3.87 -15.88
C ASP A 40 13.98 -4.99 -15.70
N ALA A 41 13.50 -5.52 -16.82
CA ALA A 41 12.51 -6.59 -16.83
C ALA A 41 13.04 -7.92 -16.27
N SER A 42 14.35 -8.16 -16.28
CA SER A 42 14.93 -9.41 -15.75
C SER A 42 14.76 -9.50 -14.23
N GLU A 43 14.94 -8.38 -13.52
CA GLU A 43 14.67 -8.32 -12.07
C GLU A 43 13.18 -8.60 -11.74
N VAL A 44 12.26 -8.19 -12.63
CA VAL A 44 10.82 -8.49 -12.48
C VAL A 44 10.55 -9.98 -12.65
N VAL A 45 11.18 -10.61 -13.66
CA VAL A 45 11.10 -12.06 -13.89
C VAL A 45 11.67 -12.85 -12.71
N ASP A 46 12.83 -12.44 -12.19
CA ASP A 46 13.45 -13.06 -11.03
C ASP A 46 12.57 -12.95 -9.77
N PHE A 47 11.94 -11.79 -9.58
CA PHE A 47 10.97 -11.60 -8.51
C PHE A 47 9.78 -12.56 -8.65
N ALA A 48 9.22 -12.69 -9.86
CA ALA A 48 8.11 -13.60 -10.12
C ALA A 48 8.50 -15.08 -9.90
N ASN A 49 9.70 -15.46 -10.31
CA ASN A 49 10.25 -16.80 -10.07
C ASN A 49 10.38 -17.11 -8.59
N LYS A 50 10.80 -16.13 -7.79
CA LYS A 50 11.02 -16.29 -6.35
C LYS A 50 9.74 -16.29 -5.53
N TYR A 51 8.81 -15.40 -5.83
CA TYR A 51 7.62 -15.16 -5.00
C TYR A 51 6.32 -15.66 -5.62
N GLY A 52 6.36 -16.12 -6.87
CA GLY A 52 5.20 -16.60 -7.63
C GLY A 52 4.36 -15.47 -8.24
N LEU A 53 3.43 -15.88 -9.09
CA LEU A 53 2.44 -15.01 -9.75
C LEU A 53 1.09 -15.09 -9.02
N PRO A 54 0.22 -14.10 -9.19
CA PRO A 54 0.40 -12.86 -9.95
C PRO A 54 1.25 -11.83 -9.22
N ILE A 55 1.85 -10.90 -9.98
CA ILE A 55 2.62 -9.78 -9.46
C ILE A 55 2.06 -8.46 -9.97
N ALA A 56 2.25 -7.40 -9.20
CA ALA A 56 1.95 -6.02 -9.59
C ALA A 56 3.23 -5.25 -9.88
N ILE A 57 3.28 -4.62 -11.04
CA ILE A 57 4.33 -3.67 -11.44
C ILE A 57 3.73 -2.28 -11.27
N LYS A 58 4.33 -1.45 -10.44
CA LYS A 58 3.78 -0.15 -10.05
C LYS A 58 4.78 0.96 -10.29
N ALA A 59 4.33 2.08 -10.85
CA ALA A 59 5.14 3.29 -10.87
C ALA A 59 5.47 3.75 -9.44
N ALA A 60 6.73 4.11 -9.21
CA ALA A 60 7.20 4.59 -7.91
C ALA A 60 6.56 5.94 -7.52
N PHE A 61 6.23 6.75 -8.53
CA PHE A 61 5.60 8.06 -8.38
C PHE A 61 4.20 8.04 -8.99
N GLY A 62 3.22 8.57 -8.27
CA GLY A 62 1.84 8.66 -8.74
C GLY A 62 0.84 7.87 -7.89
N GLY A 63 -0.43 8.11 -8.12
CA GLY A 63 -1.57 7.53 -7.39
C GLY A 63 -2.74 7.18 -8.29
N GLY A 64 -3.82 6.63 -7.70
CA GLY A 64 -5.05 6.33 -8.43
C GLY A 64 -4.94 5.21 -9.46
N GLY A 65 -4.00 4.27 -9.29
CA GLY A 65 -3.83 3.10 -10.18
C GLY A 65 -3.18 3.40 -11.53
N ARG A 66 -2.74 4.63 -11.79
CA ARG A 66 -1.98 4.94 -13.00
C ARG A 66 -0.58 4.34 -12.93
N GLY A 67 -0.15 3.66 -14.00
CA GLY A 67 1.12 2.94 -14.05
C GLY A 67 1.11 1.64 -13.21
N LEU A 68 -0.07 1.07 -12.92
CA LEU A 68 -0.23 -0.27 -12.35
C LEU A 68 -0.47 -1.27 -13.48
N LYS A 69 0.37 -2.31 -13.56
CA LYS A 69 0.18 -3.48 -14.42
C LYS A 69 0.20 -4.74 -13.56
N VAL A 70 -0.63 -5.71 -13.90
CA VAL A 70 -0.67 -7.00 -13.20
C VAL A 70 -0.28 -8.09 -14.16
N ALA A 71 0.87 -8.74 -13.90
CA ALA A 71 1.33 -9.89 -14.65
C ALA A 71 0.80 -11.18 -14.00
N ARG A 72 0.11 -11.98 -14.77
CA ARG A 72 -0.46 -13.28 -14.35
C ARG A 72 0.31 -14.46 -14.91
N ASN A 73 1.03 -14.24 -16.01
CA ASN A 73 1.84 -15.22 -16.71
C ASN A 73 3.26 -14.68 -16.91
N GLN A 74 4.22 -15.59 -17.05
CA GLN A 74 5.64 -15.22 -17.21
C GLN A 74 5.87 -14.46 -18.52
N GLU A 75 5.18 -14.87 -19.58
CA GLU A 75 5.36 -14.37 -20.95
C GLU A 75 4.97 -12.89 -21.09
N GLU A 76 4.06 -12.40 -20.26
CA GLU A 76 3.58 -11.01 -20.32
C GLU A 76 4.42 -10.03 -19.50
N ILE A 77 5.34 -10.51 -18.63
CA ILE A 77 6.08 -9.68 -17.68
C ILE A 77 6.85 -8.58 -18.38
N VAL A 78 7.62 -8.91 -19.41
CA VAL A 78 8.52 -7.96 -20.10
C VAL A 78 7.70 -6.84 -20.73
N GLU A 79 6.65 -7.19 -21.48
CA GLU A 79 5.78 -6.21 -22.15
C GLU A 79 5.07 -5.30 -21.15
N LEU A 80 4.55 -5.87 -20.05
CA LEU A 80 3.84 -5.11 -19.01
C LEU A 80 4.78 -4.19 -18.24
N TYR A 81 6.03 -4.62 -17.98
CA TYR A 81 7.04 -3.76 -17.37
C TYR A 81 7.37 -2.56 -18.25
N GLU A 82 7.69 -2.81 -19.53
CA GLU A 82 7.98 -1.72 -20.48
C GLU A 82 6.78 -0.76 -20.64
N SER A 83 5.57 -1.31 -20.67
CA SER A 83 4.34 -0.51 -20.70
C SER A 83 4.19 0.37 -19.46
N ALA A 84 4.47 -0.19 -18.26
CA ALA A 84 4.42 0.56 -17.00
C ALA A 84 5.45 1.70 -16.99
N VAL A 85 6.68 1.44 -17.43
CA VAL A 85 7.76 2.43 -17.54
C VAL A 85 7.38 3.55 -18.50
N ARG A 86 6.86 3.22 -19.69
CA ARG A 86 6.40 4.22 -20.68
C ARG A 86 5.27 5.09 -20.11
N GLU A 87 4.27 4.48 -19.48
CA GLU A 87 3.15 5.21 -18.88
C GLU A 87 3.59 6.11 -17.72
N ALA A 88 4.50 5.61 -16.85
CA ALA A 88 5.03 6.38 -15.74
C ALA A 88 5.83 7.59 -16.24
N THR A 89 6.69 7.38 -17.24
CA THR A 89 7.48 8.45 -17.85
C THR A 89 6.58 9.52 -18.49
N ALA A 90 5.56 9.10 -19.23
CA ALA A 90 4.63 10.03 -19.86
C ALA A 90 3.78 10.83 -18.86
N ALA A 91 3.37 10.20 -17.75
CA ALA A 91 2.49 10.81 -16.77
C ALA A 91 3.25 11.63 -15.70
N PHE A 92 4.46 11.21 -15.32
CA PHE A 92 5.17 11.75 -14.16
C PHE A 92 6.59 12.23 -14.47
N GLY A 93 7.05 12.10 -15.74
CA GLY A 93 8.40 12.47 -16.18
C GLY A 93 9.49 11.48 -15.70
N ARG A 94 9.10 10.40 -15.02
CA ARG A 94 9.99 9.40 -14.41
C ARG A 94 9.41 8.01 -14.59
N GLY A 95 10.24 7.05 -14.98
CA GLY A 95 9.83 5.69 -15.33
C GLY A 95 10.11 4.62 -14.27
N GLU A 96 10.59 5.00 -13.07
CA GLU A 96 10.94 4.05 -12.02
C GLU A 96 9.71 3.25 -11.58
N CYS A 97 9.85 1.93 -11.58
CA CYS A 97 8.81 0.99 -11.16
C CYS A 97 9.34 0.07 -10.07
N PHE A 98 8.47 -0.36 -9.18
CA PHE A 98 8.73 -1.44 -8.23
C PHE A 98 7.73 -2.58 -8.42
N VAL A 99 8.05 -3.74 -7.86
CA VAL A 99 7.26 -4.97 -8.02
C VAL A 99 6.85 -5.50 -6.66
N GLU A 100 5.61 -6.00 -6.58
CA GLU A 100 5.12 -6.69 -5.38
C GLU A 100 4.19 -7.86 -5.75
N ARG A 101 4.02 -8.79 -4.81
CA ARG A 101 2.97 -9.81 -4.94
C ARG A 101 1.61 -9.13 -5.06
N TYR A 102 0.81 -9.61 -6.02
CA TYR A 102 -0.56 -9.12 -6.20
C TYR A 102 -1.53 -10.02 -5.45
N LEU A 103 -2.43 -9.44 -4.69
CA LEU A 103 -3.53 -10.15 -4.04
C LEU A 103 -4.75 -10.11 -4.96
N ASP A 104 -5.29 -11.29 -5.29
CA ASP A 104 -6.50 -11.37 -6.10
C ASP A 104 -7.74 -11.09 -5.25
N ARG A 105 -8.56 -10.16 -5.72
CA ARG A 105 -9.84 -9.77 -5.10
C ARG A 105 -9.74 -9.56 -3.58
N PRO A 106 -8.72 -8.82 -3.09
CA PRO A 106 -8.62 -8.56 -1.68
C PRO A 106 -9.75 -7.62 -1.23
N ARG A 107 -10.07 -7.64 0.06
CA ARG A 107 -10.82 -6.55 0.66
C ARG A 107 -9.90 -5.37 0.89
N HIS A 108 -10.39 -4.19 0.61
CA HIS A 108 -9.74 -2.93 0.93
C HIS A 108 -10.26 -2.47 2.29
N VAL A 109 -9.44 -2.60 3.30
CA VAL A 109 -9.79 -2.24 4.69
C VAL A 109 -8.91 -1.09 5.12
N GLU A 110 -9.50 -0.10 5.77
CA GLU A 110 -8.75 0.99 6.37
C GLU A 110 -9.04 1.14 7.86
N THR A 111 -8.10 1.70 8.58
CA THR A 111 -8.25 2.10 9.98
C THR A 111 -8.32 3.61 10.07
N GLN A 112 -9.27 4.13 10.83
CA GLN A 112 -9.30 5.55 11.19
C GLN A 112 -8.46 5.78 12.42
N VAL A 113 -7.44 6.62 12.30
CA VAL A 113 -6.52 6.96 13.38
C VAL A 113 -6.66 8.41 13.82
N LEU A 114 -6.37 8.66 15.10
CA LEU A 114 -6.16 9.98 15.66
C LEU A 114 -4.86 9.98 16.45
N ALA A 115 -4.02 10.99 16.22
CA ALA A 115 -2.75 11.18 16.91
C ALA A 115 -2.64 12.59 17.46
N ASP A 116 -2.15 12.73 18.67
CA ASP A 116 -1.90 14.01 19.31
C ASP A 116 -0.41 14.42 19.27
N THR A 117 -0.11 15.61 19.75
CA THR A 117 1.26 16.13 19.85
C THR A 117 2.07 15.51 21.01
N HIS A 118 1.45 14.70 21.85
CA HIS A 118 2.07 14.02 22.99
C HIS A 118 2.52 12.59 22.69
N GLY A 119 2.30 12.13 21.42
CA GLY A 119 2.65 10.78 20.97
C GLY A 119 1.57 9.73 21.23
N ASN A 120 0.38 10.14 21.70
CA ASN A 120 -0.73 9.21 21.80
C ASN A 120 -1.34 8.95 20.41
N VAL A 121 -1.60 7.69 20.12
CA VAL A 121 -2.27 7.27 18.89
C VAL A 121 -3.38 6.29 19.24
N ILE A 122 -4.59 6.59 18.80
CA ILE A 122 -5.74 5.68 18.89
C ILE A 122 -6.22 5.28 17.50
N VAL A 123 -6.78 4.09 17.41
CA VAL A 123 -7.56 3.64 16.26
C VAL A 123 -9.02 3.68 16.67
N VAL A 124 -9.81 4.47 15.95
CA VAL A 124 -11.22 4.69 16.26
C VAL A 124 -12.06 3.50 15.80
N SER A 125 -11.85 3.06 14.55
CA SER A 125 -12.57 1.94 13.94
C SER A 125 -11.86 1.51 12.66
N THR A 126 -12.37 0.41 12.08
CA THR A 126 -12.06 -0.02 10.72
C THR A 126 -13.18 0.38 9.77
N ARG A 127 -12.86 0.49 8.47
CA ARG A 127 -13.83 0.60 7.39
C ARG A 127 -13.50 -0.40 6.29
N ASP A 128 -14.51 -1.02 5.70
CA ASP A 128 -14.38 -1.75 4.44
C ASP A 128 -14.71 -0.80 3.28
N CYS A 129 -13.77 -0.60 2.40
CA CYS A 129 -13.85 0.29 1.24
C CYS A 129 -13.72 -0.49 -0.08
N SER A 130 -14.10 -1.78 -0.09
CA SER A 130 -13.92 -2.65 -1.24
C SER A 130 -14.84 -2.33 -2.42
N LEU A 131 -15.98 -1.68 -2.17
CA LEU A 131 -16.91 -1.27 -3.23
C LEU A 131 -16.39 -0.01 -3.92
N GLN A 132 -15.64 -0.23 -4.99
CA GLN A 132 -14.95 0.82 -5.75
C GLN A 132 -15.30 0.78 -7.23
N ARG A 133 -15.19 1.93 -7.88
CA ARG A 133 -15.22 2.06 -9.33
C ARG A 133 -13.94 2.74 -9.79
N ARG A 134 -13.12 2.07 -10.59
CA ARG A 134 -11.84 2.59 -11.07
C ARG A 134 -10.95 3.10 -9.93
N HIS A 135 -10.85 2.31 -8.85
CA HIS A 135 -10.11 2.63 -7.62
C HIS A 135 -10.64 3.83 -6.81
N GLN A 136 -11.87 4.28 -7.10
CA GLN A 136 -12.54 5.28 -6.30
C GLN A 136 -13.55 4.60 -5.37
N LYS A 137 -13.43 4.86 -4.07
CA LYS A 137 -14.34 4.38 -3.04
C LYS A 137 -15.74 4.94 -3.27
N LEU A 138 -16.76 4.07 -3.36
CA LEU A 138 -18.15 4.46 -3.56
C LEU A 138 -19.02 4.20 -2.33
N VAL A 139 -18.74 3.10 -1.61
CA VAL A 139 -19.44 2.72 -0.39
C VAL A 139 -18.39 2.32 0.63
N GLU A 140 -18.55 2.83 1.83
CA GLU A 140 -17.70 2.51 2.98
C GLU A 140 -18.59 1.99 4.11
N GLU A 141 -18.20 0.87 4.71
CA GLU A 141 -18.93 0.25 5.82
C GLU A 141 -18.06 0.21 7.07
N ALA A 142 -18.56 0.75 8.18
CA ALA A 142 -17.88 0.80 9.46
C ALA A 142 -18.72 0.17 10.57
N PRO A 143 -18.13 -0.70 11.41
CA PRO A 143 -16.79 -1.28 11.27
C PRO A 143 -16.71 -2.21 10.06
N ALA A 144 -15.48 -2.49 9.55
CA ALA A 144 -15.29 -3.45 8.47
C ALA A 144 -15.82 -4.83 8.89
N PRO A 145 -16.79 -5.43 8.15
CA PRO A 145 -17.33 -6.74 8.46
C PRO A 145 -16.34 -7.85 8.14
N PHE A 146 -16.56 -9.04 8.69
CA PHE A 146 -15.83 -10.28 8.37
C PHE A 146 -14.33 -10.32 8.75
N LEU A 147 -13.84 -9.38 9.55
CA LEU A 147 -12.52 -9.45 10.14
C LEU A 147 -12.55 -10.31 11.40
N SER A 148 -11.56 -11.21 11.52
CA SER A 148 -11.33 -11.89 12.79
C SER A 148 -10.74 -10.93 13.82
N GLN A 149 -10.85 -11.27 15.12
CA GLN A 149 -10.28 -10.46 16.18
C GLN A 149 -8.75 -10.31 16.01
N SER A 150 -8.06 -11.38 15.62
CA SER A 150 -6.62 -11.32 15.37
C SER A 150 -6.23 -10.39 14.22
N GLN A 151 -7.05 -10.30 13.18
CA GLN A 151 -6.85 -9.35 12.09
C GLN A 151 -7.08 -7.91 12.57
N ILE A 152 -8.14 -7.66 13.34
CA ILE A 152 -8.40 -6.33 13.92
C ILE A 152 -7.23 -5.89 14.82
N ASP A 153 -6.76 -6.78 15.69
CA ASP A 153 -5.63 -6.49 16.59
C ASP A 153 -4.36 -6.14 15.79
N GLU A 154 -4.07 -6.89 14.73
CA GLU A 154 -2.91 -6.63 13.87
C GLU A 154 -3.04 -5.31 13.10
N LEU A 155 -4.21 -5.01 12.54
CA LEU A 155 -4.48 -3.73 11.87
C LEU A 155 -4.28 -2.56 12.84
N TYR A 156 -4.79 -2.68 14.07
CA TYR A 156 -4.68 -1.64 15.09
C TYR A 156 -3.25 -1.44 15.56
N ARG A 157 -2.53 -2.54 15.82
CA ARG A 157 -1.11 -2.51 16.19
C ARG A 157 -0.29 -1.81 15.12
N SER A 158 -0.41 -2.29 13.88
CA SER A 158 0.35 -1.78 12.74
C SER A 158 0.09 -0.30 12.49
N SER A 159 -1.17 0.12 12.50
CA SER A 159 -1.55 1.52 12.29
C SER A 159 -0.94 2.43 13.35
N LYS A 160 -1.04 2.05 14.63
CA LYS A 160 -0.46 2.85 15.73
C LYS A 160 1.05 3.02 15.58
N GLU A 161 1.77 1.93 15.26
CA GLU A 161 3.22 1.96 15.13
C GLU A 161 3.69 2.72 13.88
N ILE A 162 2.99 2.60 12.76
CA ILE A 162 3.27 3.39 11.54
C ILE A 162 3.12 4.87 11.83
N ILE A 163 1.98 5.27 12.40
CA ILE A 163 1.64 6.66 12.69
C ILE A 163 2.62 7.28 13.69
N ARG A 164 2.98 6.55 14.76
CA ARG A 164 4.02 6.99 15.72
C ARG A 164 5.38 7.17 15.07
N THR A 165 5.79 6.18 14.28
CA THR A 165 7.12 6.19 13.64
C THR A 165 7.24 7.32 12.63
N ALA A 166 6.15 7.66 11.94
CA ALA A 166 6.10 8.78 11.00
C ALA A 166 6.00 10.16 11.69
N GLY A 167 5.79 10.21 13.02
CA GLY A 167 5.54 11.46 13.71
C GLY A 167 4.26 12.17 13.25
N TYR A 168 3.24 11.38 12.87
CA TYR A 168 1.98 11.92 12.38
C TYR A 168 1.17 12.54 13.52
N VAL A 169 0.54 13.68 13.27
CA VAL A 169 -0.36 14.36 14.20
C VAL A 169 -1.65 14.72 13.45
N GLY A 170 -2.79 14.47 14.08
CA GLY A 170 -4.11 14.75 13.52
C GLY A 170 -4.89 13.48 13.18
N ALA A 171 -5.95 13.63 12.41
CA ALA A 171 -6.76 12.54 11.88
C ALA A 171 -6.13 12.00 10.59
N GLY A 172 -6.14 10.70 10.44
CA GLY A 172 -5.62 10.03 9.24
C GLY A 172 -6.16 8.64 9.09
N THR A 173 -5.77 7.98 8.01
CA THR A 173 -6.10 6.59 7.74
C THR A 173 -4.85 5.78 7.44
N CYS A 174 -4.88 4.49 7.79
CA CYS A 174 -3.95 3.50 7.24
C CYS A 174 -4.76 2.50 6.43
N GLU A 175 -4.37 2.28 5.20
CA GLU A 175 -5.04 1.38 4.27
C GLU A 175 -4.34 0.03 4.18
N PHE A 176 -5.12 -1.03 4.13
CA PHE A 176 -4.65 -2.41 4.06
C PHE A 176 -5.45 -3.19 3.03
N LEU A 177 -4.78 -4.17 2.43
CA LEU A 177 -5.45 -5.22 1.67
C LEU A 177 -5.55 -6.47 2.54
N VAL A 178 -6.73 -7.09 2.54
CA VAL A 178 -6.98 -8.35 3.23
C VAL A 178 -7.37 -9.39 2.20
N GLY A 179 -6.48 -10.35 1.94
CA GLY A 179 -6.68 -11.43 0.99
C GLY A 179 -7.75 -12.42 1.45
N VAL A 180 -8.28 -13.20 0.51
CA VAL A 180 -9.26 -14.27 0.79
C VAL A 180 -8.68 -15.39 1.66
N ASP A 181 -7.36 -15.52 1.68
CA ASP A 181 -6.58 -16.45 2.50
C ASP A 181 -6.26 -15.89 3.90
N GLY A 182 -6.74 -14.68 4.21
CA GLY A 182 -6.47 -13.99 5.46
C GLY A 182 -5.17 -13.18 5.48
N THR A 183 -4.38 -13.18 4.41
CA THR A 183 -3.17 -12.38 4.29
C THR A 183 -3.50 -10.89 4.41
N ILE A 184 -2.79 -10.19 5.29
CA ILE A 184 -2.89 -8.73 5.44
C ILE A 184 -1.66 -8.10 4.78
N SER A 185 -1.86 -6.99 4.09
CA SER A 185 -0.76 -6.17 3.57
C SER A 185 -1.07 -4.70 3.72
N PHE A 186 -0.17 -3.96 4.35
CA PHE A 186 -0.24 -2.50 4.37
C PHE A 186 -0.11 -1.95 2.94
N LEU A 187 -0.93 -0.95 2.63
CA LEU A 187 -0.99 -0.34 1.30
C LEU A 187 -0.48 1.10 1.32
N GLU A 188 -1.12 1.98 2.14
CA GLU A 188 -0.75 3.39 2.33
C GLU A 188 -1.36 4.00 3.60
#